data_771771156bc6f17a02e8e46e04c1e1ce
#
_entry.id   771771156bc6f17a02e8e46e04c1e1ce
#
_cell.length_a   1.000
_cell.length_b   1.000
_cell.length_c   1.000
_cell.angle_alpha   90.00
_cell.angle_beta   90.00
_cell.angle_gamma   90.00
#
_symmetry.space_group_name_H-M   'P 1'
#
loop_
_entity.id
_entity.type
_entity.pdbx_description
1 polymer ?
#
loop_
_entity_poly.entity_id
_entity_poly.type
_entity_poly.pdbx_seq_one_letter_code
_entity_poly.pdbx_strand_id
1 'polypeptide(L)'
;MANFYTDHPEYDFYLNHPEMQRVVELKERNFADKDKYEDAPVDFEDAIENYKRVLEITGDIAANIIEPNSEDVDLEGPHLVDGRMHYASKTYDNIEATRQAGLWGISMPRRYNGLNMPITPYSMASEIVSAADAGFQNIWSLQDCIETLYEFGSEEQRQKYIPRVCAGETMSMDLTEPDAGSDLQRVMLKATQDEDGTWRLNGVKRFITNGDSDIHLVLARSEEGTRDGRGLSMFIYDKRDGGVTVRHIEHKLGIHGSPTCELVYKNAKAELCGSTRLGLIKYVMALMNGARLGIAAQSVGVSQAAYDEALKYARERKQFDTAIVKFPAVYDMIARIKAKLDAGRSILYQTARYVDIYKALEDISRERKLTPEERAELKKYSRLADAFTPLAKGMNSEYANQNTYDAIQVHGGSGFIMEYKCQRLYRDARIFSIYEGTTQLQVVAAIRYITNGTYLGIIKEMLEKEVSEDLKPLKARVVEMVKLYEQALDYVKQAQDQEVQDFLARRLYNMTGDIVMSLLILEDATRSAELFSKSANVYVRMAQADVMAEHVYIMNFVKEDLPSFRAE
;
A
#
# COMPACT_ATOMS: atom_id res chain seq x y z
N MET A 1 18.43 21.58 -7.38
CA MET A 1 17.93 21.08 -6.08
C MET A 1 17.51 19.63 -6.30
N ALA A 2 17.69 18.77 -5.34
CA ALA A 2 17.21 17.39 -5.44
C ALA A 2 15.67 17.37 -5.53
N ASN A 3 15.12 16.46 -6.30
CA ASN A 3 13.69 16.29 -6.44
C ASN A 3 13.38 14.79 -6.61
N PHE A 4 12.68 14.20 -5.67
CA PHE A 4 12.46 12.75 -5.66
C PHE A 4 11.58 12.23 -6.79
N TYR A 5 10.91 13.10 -7.53
CA TYR A 5 10.22 12.73 -8.76
C TYR A 5 11.16 12.80 -9.97
N THR A 6 11.78 13.97 -10.23
CA THR A 6 12.57 14.17 -11.44
C THR A 6 13.90 13.41 -11.46
N ASP A 7 14.41 13.03 -10.29
CA ASP A 7 15.64 12.26 -10.16
C ASP A 7 15.45 10.76 -10.51
N HIS A 8 14.17 10.31 -10.71
CA HIS A 8 13.81 8.93 -11.01
C HIS A 8 12.92 8.83 -12.25
N PRO A 9 13.51 8.55 -13.44
CA PRO A 9 12.77 8.50 -14.71
C PRO A 9 11.72 7.38 -14.79
N GLU A 10 11.76 6.43 -13.89
CA GLU A 10 10.78 5.34 -13.79
C GLU A 10 9.36 5.87 -13.57
N TYR A 11 9.17 7.00 -12.87
CA TYR A 11 7.82 7.58 -12.66
C TYR A 11 7.20 8.02 -13.99
N ASP A 12 7.95 8.71 -14.83
CA ASP A 12 7.47 9.12 -16.16
C ASP A 12 7.16 7.91 -17.04
N PHE A 13 7.95 6.85 -16.96
CA PHE A 13 7.69 5.61 -17.67
C PHE A 13 6.33 5.01 -17.33
N TYR A 14 5.98 4.93 -16.03
CA TYR A 14 4.70 4.37 -15.59
C TYR A 14 3.54 5.33 -15.81
N LEU A 15 3.74 6.63 -15.68
CA LEU A 15 2.71 7.65 -15.94
C LEU A 15 2.31 7.70 -17.42
N ASN A 16 3.25 7.40 -18.33
CA ASN A 16 3.01 7.28 -19.77
C ASN A 16 2.68 5.84 -20.22
N HIS A 17 2.20 4.98 -19.31
CA HIS A 17 1.75 3.63 -19.67
C HIS A 17 0.50 3.70 -20.57
N PRO A 18 0.37 2.85 -21.63
CA PRO A 18 -0.78 2.88 -22.53
C PRO A 18 -2.14 2.76 -21.83
N GLU A 19 -2.24 2.01 -20.75
CA GLU A 19 -3.50 1.90 -19.97
C GLU A 19 -3.89 3.21 -19.27
N MET A 20 -2.96 4.18 -19.10
CA MET A 20 -3.28 5.49 -18.51
C MET A 20 -4.26 6.28 -19.36
N GLN A 21 -4.32 6.08 -20.68
CA GLN A 21 -5.35 6.66 -21.53
C GLN A 21 -6.75 6.33 -20.99
N ARG A 22 -7.00 5.04 -20.71
CA ARG A 22 -8.29 4.60 -20.18
C ARG A 22 -8.57 5.07 -18.77
N VAL A 23 -7.53 5.06 -17.92
CA VAL A 23 -7.62 5.57 -16.54
C VAL A 23 -8.07 7.03 -16.54
N VAL A 24 -7.41 7.88 -17.33
CA VAL A 24 -7.70 9.32 -17.41
C VAL A 24 -9.08 9.58 -17.98
N GLU A 25 -9.46 8.93 -19.10
CA GLU A 25 -10.78 9.07 -19.72
C GLU A 25 -11.91 8.77 -18.73
N LEU A 26 -11.77 7.70 -17.95
CA LEU A 26 -12.77 7.32 -16.95
C LEU A 26 -12.78 8.29 -15.76
N LYS A 27 -11.61 8.63 -15.22
CA LYS A 27 -11.49 9.51 -14.04
C LYS A 27 -12.00 10.91 -14.37
N GLU A 28 -11.63 11.47 -15.52
CA GLU A 28 -12.01 12.80 -15.97
C GLU A 28 -13.36 12.83 -16.73
N ARG A 29 -14.12 11.72 -16.74
CA ARG A 29 -15.44 11.66 -17.42
C ARG A 29 -15.37 12.16 -18.86
N ASN A 30 -14.33 11.76 -19.62
CA ASN A 30 -14.02 12.30 -20.94
C ASN A 30 -13.93 13.84 -20.92
N PHE A 31 -13.28 14.39 -19.91
CA PHE A 31 -13.01 15.83 -19.73
C PHE A 31 -14.29 16.68 -19.62
N ALA A 32 -15.34 16.11 -18.99
CA ALA A 32 -16.63 16.78 -18.82
C ALA A 32 -16.59 18.03 -17.91
N ASP A 33 -15.55 18.17 -17.12
CA ASP A 33 -15.39 19.27 -16.16
C ASP A 33 -14.48 20.41 -16.65
N LYS A 34 -13.94 20.31 -17.88
CA LYS A 34 -12.96 21.25 -18.45
C LYS A 34 -13.40 22.72 -18.44
N ASP A 35 -14.70 22.97 -18.53
CA ASP A 35 -15.27 24.33 -18.54
C ASP A 35 -15.88 24.72 -17.17
N LYS A 36 -15.78 23.84 -16.16
CA LYS A 36 -16.38 24.07 -14.83
C LYS A 36 -15.35 24.42 -13.76
N TYR A 37 -14.13 23.90 -13.86
CA TYR A 37 -13.06 24.11 -12.90
C TYR A 37 -11.79 24.53 -13.63
N GLU A 38 -11.08 25.49 -13.10
CA GLU A 38 -9.86 26.05 -13.69
C GLU A 38 -8.72 25.01 -13.81
N ASP A 39 -8.67 24.07 -12.86
CA ASP A 39 -7.69 22.98 -12.77
C ASP A 39 -8.11 21.70 -13.50
N ALA A 40 -9.29 21.67 -14.13
CA ALA A 40 -9.75 20.50 -14.87
C ALA A 40 -9.04 20.40 -16.22
N PRO A 41 -8.47 19.22 -16.57
CA PRO A 41 -7.76 19.05 -17.83
C PRO A 41 -8.71 19.10 -19.03
N VAL A 42 -8.19 19.61 -20.15
CA VAL A 42 -8.97 19.71 -21.40
C VAL A 42 -8.85 18.47 -22.27
N ASP A 43 -7.76 17.69 -22.11
CA ASP A 43 -7.48 16.46 -22.84
C ASP A 43 -6.51 15.56 -22.04
N PHE A 44 -6.10 14.45 -22.64
CA PHE A 44 -5.22 13.48 -22.02
C PHE A 44 -3.81 14.06 -21.73
N GLU A 45 -3.24 14.76 -22.66
CA GLU A 45 -1.91 15.35 -22.54
C GLU A 45 -1.87 16.37 -21.40
N ASP A 46 -2.89 17.21 -21.29
CA ASP A 46 -3.03 18.18 -20.21
C ASP A 46 -3.25 17.50 -18.84
N ALA A 47 -4.01 16.39 -18.79
CA ALA A 47 -4.17 15.60 -17.57
C ALA A 47 -2.83 15.01 -17.09
N ILE A 48 -2.05 14.42 -18.00
CA ILE A 48 -0.73 13.86 -17.66
C ILE A 48 0.22 14.97 -17.18
N GLU A 49 0.20 16.14 -17.83
CA GLU A 49 1.03 17.27 -17.41
C GLU A 49 0.64 17.81 -16.04
N ASN A 50 -0.67 17.85 -15.72
CA ASN A 50 -1.14 18.23 -14.39
C ASN A 50 -0.68 17.23 -13.33
N TYR A 51 -0.73 15.92 -13.61
CA TYR A 51 -0.23 14.91 -12.68
C TYR A 51 1.28 15.03 -12.45
N LYS A 52 2.06 15.30 -13.51
CA LYS A 52 3.50 15.58 -13.40
C LYS A 52 3.80 16.75 -12.49
N ARG A 53 3.09 17.87 -12.64
CA ARG A 53 3.26 19.05 -11.77
C ARG A 53 3.02 18.73 -10.31
N VAL A 54 1.95 17.99 -10.00
CA VAL A 54 1.68 17.55 -8.61
C VAL A 54 2.80 16.68 -8.09
N LEU A 55 3.32 15.75 -8.90
CA LEU A 55 4.43 14.87 -8.52
C LEU A 55 5.76 15.62 -8.37
N GLU A 56 6.04 16.62 -9.21
CA GLU A 56 7.21 17.50 -9.08
C GLU A 56 7.16 18.30 -7.77
N ILE A 57 6.01 18.87 -7.43
CA ILE A 57 5.81 19.59 -6.15
C ILE A 57 5.99 18.60 -4.97
N THR A 58 5.41 17.42 -5.07
CA THR A 58 5.58 16.38 -4.04
C THR A 58 7.05 15.97 -3.90
N GLY A 59 7.75 15.79 -5.01
CA GLY A 59 9.17 15.43 -5.05
C GLY A 59 10.08 16.51 -4.45
N ASP A 60 9.77 17.78 -4.69
CA ASP A 60 10.50 18.90 -4.12
C ASP A 60 10.31 18.98 -2.60
N ILE A 61 9.06 18.90 -2.12
CA ILE A 61 8.74 18.90 -0.69
C ILE A 61 9.37 17.68 0.02
N ALA A 62 9.30 16.51 -0.60
CA ALA A 62 9.90 15.29 -0.06
C ALA A 62 11.42 15.43 0.13
N ALA A 63 12.14 15.92 -0.89
CA ALA A 63 13.58 16.02 -0.88
C ALA A 63 14.12 17.18 -0.02
N ASN A 64 13.40 18.31 0.05
CA ASN A 64 13.94 19.55 0.61
C ASN A 64 13.29 19.93 1.96
N ILE A 65 12.21 19.27 2.37
CA ILE A 65 11.52 19.53 3.66
C ILE A 65 11.38 18.23 4.47
N ILE A 66 10.72 17.20 3.92
CA ILE A 66 10.38 15.99 4.69
C ILE A 66 11.64 15.19 5.03
N GLU A 67 12.49 14.88 4.04
CA GLU A 67 13.70 14.10 4.29
C GLU A 67 14.67 14.78 5.27
N PRO A 68 14.99 16.09 5.15
CA PRO A 68 15.84 16.78 6.11
C PRO A 68 15.28 16.78 7.54
N ASN A 69 13.96 16.79 7.69
CA ASN A 69 13.30 16.77 9.00
C ASN A 69 13.24 15.37 9.64
N SER A 70 13.41 14.32 8.86
CA SER A 70 13.08 12.95 9.24
C SER A 70 13.93 12.37 10.37
N GLU A 71 15.19 12.80 10.51
CA GLU A 71 16.05 12.38 11.64
C GLU A 71 15.58 13.01 12.94
N ASP A 72 15.32 14.32 12.96
CA ASP A 72 14.80 15.01 14.14
C ASP A 72 13.45 14.44 14.57
N VAL A 73 12.57 14.13 13.60
CA VAL A 73 11.26 13.50 13.85
C VAL A 73 11.41 12.10 14.46
N ASP A 74 12.34 11.28 13.96
CA ASP A 74 12.59 9.93 14.49
C ASP A 74 13.15 9.98 15.93
N LEU A 75 13.97 10.96 16.24
CA LEU A 75 14.59 11.14 17.56
C LEU A 75 13.60 11.73 18.58
N GLU A 76 12.83 12.75 18.20
CA GLU A 76 11.88 13.43 19.09
C GLU A 76 10.64 12.56 19.35
N GLY A 77 10.01 12.08 18.29
CA GLY A 77 8.75 11.34 18.35
C GLY A 77 7.55 12.19 18.84
N PRO A 78 6.35 11.61 18.86
CA PRO A 78 5.15 12.27 19.38
C PRO A 78 5.09 12.25 20.90
N HIS A 79 4.42 13.25 21.48
CA HIS A 79 4.29 13.45 22.93
C HIS A 79 2.82 13.38 23.37
N LEU A 80 2.59 12.87 24.58
CA LEU A 80 1.28 12.84 25.22
C LEU A 80 1.25 13.90 26.34
N VAL A 81 0.34 14.89 26.21
CA VAL A 81 0.13 15.94 27.22
C VAL A 81 -1.36 16.07 27.48
N ASP A 82 -1.78 15.92 28.72
CA ASP A 82 -3.17 16.08 29.18
C ASP A 82 -4.20 15.28 28.35
N GLY A 83 -3.85 14.06 27.95
CA GLY A 83 -4.71 13.17 27.16
C GLY A 83 -4.84 13.55 25.68
N ARG A 84 -3.95 14.44 25.20
CA ARG A 84 -3.85 14.86 23.79
C ARG A 84 -2.48 14.51 23.23
N MET A 85 -2.46 14.09 21.98
CA MET A 85 -1.23 13.78 21.25
C MET A 85 -0.70 15.07 20.59
N HIS A 86 0.61 15.26 20.71
CA HIS A 86 1.36 16.28 19.99
C HIS A 86 2.41 15.62 19.12
N TYR A 87 2.49 16.02 17.86
CA TYR A 87 3.54 15.55 16.95
C TYR A 87 4.93 16.04 17.38
N ALA A 88 5.96 15.37 16.89
CA ALA A 88 7.30 15.95 16.86
C ALA A 88 7.27 17.32 16.15
N SER A 89 8.10 18.26 16.61
CA SER A 89 8.08 19.66 16.15
C SER A 89 8.19 19.78 14.62
N LYS A 90 9.08 19.00 14.00
CA LYS A 90 9.30 19.00 12.55
C LYS A 90 8.18 18.32 11.75
N THR A 91 7.35 17.51 12.38
CA THR A 91 6.16 16.94 11.73
C THR A 91 5.13 18.02 11.39
N TYR A 92 5.00 19.07 12.23
CA TYR A 92 4.12 20.20 11.89
C TYR A 92 4.61 20.96 10.65
N ASP A 93 5.94 21.12 10.47
CA ASP A 93 6.53 21.74 9.27
C ASP A 93 6.15 20.91 8.02
N ASN A 94 6.25 19.58 8.11
CA ASN A 94 5.90 18.67 7.01
C ASN A 94 4.39 18.73 6.65
N ILE A 95 3.51 18.75 7.67
CA ILE A 95 2.06 18.90 7.49
C ILE A 95 1.75 20.23 6.82
N GLU A 96 2.34 21.32 7.30
CA GLU A 96 2.08 22.66 6.75
C GLU A 96 2.57 22.80 5.32
N ALA A 97 3.77 22.28 4.99
CA ALA A 97 4.28 22.29 3.62
C ALA A 97 3.36 21.56 2.64
N THR A 98 2.88 20.36 3.01
CA THR A 98 1.95 19.58 2.18
C THR A 98 0.56 20.23 2.09
N ARG A 99 0.12 20.92 3.16
CA ARG A 99 -1.14 21.67 3.18
C ARG A 99 -1.08 22.89 2.25
N GLN A 100 -0.04 23.69 2.35
CA GLN A 100 0.16 24.87 1.50
C GLN A 100 0.27 24.51 0.02
N ALA A 101 0.81 23.33 -0.28
CA ALA A 101 0.93 22.81 -1.65
C ALA A 101 -0.37 22.17 -2.16
N GLY A 102 -1.45 22.09 -1.36
CA GLY A 102 -2.72 21.48 -1.75
C GLY A 102 -2.64 19.96 -1.92
N LEU A 103 -1.71 19.29 -1.23
CA LEU A 103 -1.48 17.84 -1.33
C LEU A 103 -2.35 17.03 -0.35
N TRP A 104 -3.58 17.48 -0.09
CA TRP A 104 -4.57 16.79 0.74
C TRP A 104 -5.88 16.60 -0.02
N GLY A 105 -6.55 15.45 0.19
CA GLY A 105 -7.74 15.09 -0.58
C GLY A 105 -7.45 14.89 -2.07
N ILE A 106 -6.25 14.48 -2.44
CA ILE A 106 -5.75 14.42 -3.82
C ILE A 106 -6.66 13.61 -4.73
N SER A 107 -7.17 12.46 -4.26
CA SER A 107 -8.05 11.57 -5.05
C SER A 107 -9.51 12.03 -5.12
N MET A 108 -9.90 12.99 -4.25
CA MET A 108 -11.28 13.44 -4.14
C MET A 108 -11.72 14.30 -5.32
N PRO A 109 -13.02 14.22 -5.70
CA PRO A 109 -13.57 15.05 -6.78
C PRO A 109 -13.43 16.54 -6.54
N ARG A 110 -13.25 17.33 -7.61
CA ARG A 110 -13.13 18.79 -7.60
C ARG A 110 -14.32 19.48 -6.91
N ARG A 111 -15.54 18.91 -7.03
CA ARG A 111 -16.74 19.44 -6.35
C ARG A 111 -16.64 19.49 -4.82
N TYR A 112 -15.66 18.79 -4.25
CA TYR A 112 -15.34 18.80 -2.81
C TYR A 112 -13.97 19.42 -2.53
N ASN A 113 -13.41 20.18 -3.49
CA ASN A 113 -12.09 20.82 -3.42
C ASN A 113 -10.90 19.83 -3.48
N GLY A 114 -11.08 18.62 -4.00
CA GLY A 114 -10.01 17.68 -4.28
C GLY A 114 -9.39 17.89 -5.66
N LEU A 115 -8.26 17.23 -5.93
CA LEU A 115 -7.57 17.32 -7.22
C LEU A 115 -8.08 16.32 -8.28
N ASN A 116 -9.03 15.47 -7.93
CA ASN A 116 -9.55 14.40 -8.79
C ASN A 116 -8.46 13.48 -9.37
N MET A 117 -7.34 13.31 -8.66
CA MET A 117 -6.21 12.53 -9.16
C MET A 117 -6.50 11.02 -9.16
N PRO A 118 -6.11 10.26 -10.19
CA PRO A 118 -6.17 8.80 -10.16
C PRO A 118 -5.29 8.18 -9.07
N ILE A 119 -5.58 6.93 -8.70
CA ILE A 119 -4.82 6.17 -7.70
C ILE A 119 -3.38 5.90 -8.16
N THR A 120 -3.14 5.74 -9.48
CA THR A 120 -1.79 5.49 -10.00
C THR A 120 -0.83 6.65 -9.69
N PRO A 121 -1.06 7.90 -10.09
CA PRO A 121 -0.19 9.02 -9.71
C PRO A 121 -0.24 9.33 -8.20
N TYR A 122 -1.35 9.08 -7.50
CA TYR A 122 -1.38 9.17 -6.04
C TYR A 122 -0.46 8.14 -5.37
N SER A 123 -0.39 6.91 -5.89
CA SER A 123 0.56 5.89 -5.42
C SER A 123 2.03 6.31 -5.66
N MET A 124 2.31 7.05 -6.75
CA MET A 124 3.63 7.64 -6.97
C MET A 124 3.97 8.70 -5.92
N ALA A 125 3.01 9.59 -5.61
CA ALA A 125 3.19 10.57 -4.54
C ALA A 125 3.42 9.88 -3.17
N SER A 126 2.69 8.80 -2.88
CA SER A 126 2.87 7.97 -1.68
C SER A 126 4.25 7.31 -1.62
N GLU A 127 4.75 6.78 -2.73
CA GLU A 127 6.11 6.25 -2.84
C GLU A 127 7.16 7.34 -2.56
N ILE A 128 7.02 8.50 -3.18
CA ILE A 128 7.93 9.65 -3.02
C ILE A 128 8.00 10.12 -1.56
N VAL A 129 6.86 10.32 -0.91
CA VAL A 129 6.80 10.73 0.50
C VAL A 129 7.39 9.64 1.42
N SER A 130 7.16 8.37 1.11
CA SER A 130 7.70 7.24 1.87
C SER A 130 9.22 7.11 1.78
N ALA A 131 9.81 7.45 0.64
CA ALA A 131 11.25 7.48 0.47
C ALA A 131 11.92 8.56 1.33
N ALA A 132 11.21 9.66 1.59
CA ALA A 132 11.66 10.72 2.48
C ALA A 132 11.49 10.33 3.96
N ASP A 133 10.27 9.96 4.37
CA ASP A 133 9.92 9.55 5.74
C ASP A 133 8.68 8.65 5.77
N ALA A 134 8.89 7.37 6.06
CA ALA A 134 7.80 6.38 6.18
C ALA A 134 6.87 6.68 7.36
N GLY A 135 7.37 7.31 8.42
CA GLY A 135 6.58 7.75 9.57
C GLY A 135 5.62 8.87 9.20
N PHE A 136 6.09 9.88 8.48
CA PHE A 136 5.25 10.96 7.96
C PHE A 136 4.24 10.45 6.93
N GLN A 137 4.64 9.52 6.06
CA GLN A 137 3.71 8.88 5.12
C GLN A 137 2.49 8.29 5.82
N ASN A 138 2.66 7.64 6.99
CA ASN A 138 1.53 7.10 7.75
C ASN A 138 0.51 8.16 8.19
N ILE A 139 0.95 9.39 8.46
CA ILE A 139 0.05 10.50 8.80
C ILE A 139 -0.64 11.02 7.54
N TRP A 140 0.14 11.29 6.51
CA TRP A 140 -0.31 11.92 5.27
C TRP A 140 -1.24 11.01 4.46
N SER A 141 -0.94 9.72 4.37
CA SER A 141 -1.75 8.76 3.59
C SER A 141 -3.11 8.42 4.23
N LEU A 142 -3.31 8.71 5.51
CA LEU A 142 -4.63 8.52 6.14
C LEU A 142 -5.72 9.44 5.56
N GLN A 143 -5.37 10.43 4.74
CA GLN A 143 -6.34 11.13 3.89
C GLN A 143 -7.18 10.17 3.04
N ASP A 144 -6.66 8.97 2.72
CA ASP A 144 -7.37 7.93 1.96
C ASP A 144 -8.62 7.40 2.67
N CYS A 145 -8.69 7.52 4.00
CA CYS A 145 -9.88 7.14 4.76
C CYS A 145 -11.13 7.89 4.28
N ILE A 146 -10.95 9.08 3.69
CA ILE A 146 -12.06 9.88 3.15
C ILE A 146 -12.73 9.21 1.95
N GLU A 147 -12.05 8.32 1.22
CA GLU A 147 -12.66 7.55 0.12
C GLU A 147 -13.82 6.68 0.61
N THR A 148 -13.69 6.08 1.80
CA THR A 148 -14.77 5.28 2.40
C THR A 148 -16.00 6.14 2.67
N LEU A 149 -15.80 7.36 3.16
CA LEU A 149 -16.89 8.32 3.36
C LEU A 149 -17.47 8.78 2.02
N TYR A 150 -16.63 9.03 1.02
CA TYR A 150 -17.09 9.36 -0.34
C TYR A 150 -17.92 8.23 -0.95
N GLU A 151 -17.52 6.99 -0.78
CA GLU A 151 -18.24 5.84 -1.33
C GLU A 151 -19.56 5.56 -0.61
N PHE A 152 -19.60 5.62 0.71
CA PHE A 152 -20.70 5.09 1.53
C PHE A 152 -21.43 6.12 2.38
N GLY A 153 -20.88 7.32 2.59
CA GLY A 153 -21.50 8.40 3.34
C GLY A 153 -22.68 9.04 2.60
N SER A 154 -23.54 9.75 3.33
CA SER A 154 -24.58 10.59 2.74
C SER A 154 -23.97 11.82 2.05
N GLU A 155 -24.76 12.49 1.19
CA GLU A 155 -24.28 13.74 0.56
C GLU A 155 -24.02 14.84 1.59
N GLU A 156 -24.79 14.92 2.68
CA GLU A 156 -24.54 15.85 3.79
C GLU A 156 -23.19 15.56 4.46
N GLN A 157 -22.86 14.28 4.69
CA GLN A 157 -21.58 13.88 5.24
C GLN A 157 -20.43 14.18 4.29
N ARG A 158 -20.59 13.95 2.99
CA ARG A 158 -19.60 14.29 1.96
C ARG A 158 -19.30 15.79 1.95
N GLN A 159 -20.34 16.63 1.92
CA GLN A 159 -20.21 18.09 1.93
C GLN A 159 -19.60 18.61 3.24
N LYS A 160 -19.86 17.94 4.36
CA LYS A 160 -19.35 18.33 5.68
C LYS A 160 -17.87 17.98 5.86
N TYR A 161 -17.43 16.79 5.44
CA TYR A 161 -16.13 16.26 5.84
C TYR A 161 -15.08 16.28 4.72
N ILE A 162 -15.45 16.03 3.45
CA ILE A 162 -14.45 15.95 2.37
C ILE A 162 -13.70 17.27 2.18
N PRO A 163 -14.36 18.44 2.11
CA PRO A 163 -13.64 19.71 1.97
C PRO A 163 -12.67 20.01 3.12
N ARG A 164 -12.97 19.54 4.33
CA ARG A 164 -12.09 19.70 5.50
C ARG A 164 -10.79 18.90 5.35
N VAL A 165 -10.89 17.65 4.86
CA VAL A 165 -9.71 16.82 4.58
C VAL A 165 -8.92 17.41 3.42
N CYS A 166 -9.57 17.88 2.36
CA CYS A 166 -8.89 18.61 1.27
C CYS A 166 -8.18 19.89 1.74
N ALA A 167 -8.66 20.52 2.82
CA ALA A 167 -7.99 21.64 3.48
C ALA A 167 -6.88 21.22 4.47
N GLY A 168 -6.59 19.91 4.60
CA GLY A 168 -5.51 19.39 5.43
C GLY A 168 -5.90 18.97 6.86
N GLU A 169 -7.19 18.81 7.17
CA GLU A 169 -7.58 18.13 8.41
C GLU A 169 -7.23 16.64 8.32
N THR A 170 -6.69 16.13 9.42
CA THR A 170 -6.12 14.77 9.48
C THR A 170 -7.19 13.72 9.78
N MET A 171 -6.92 12.49 9.37
CA MET A 171 -7.82 11.36 9.62
C MET A 171 -7.14 10.20 10.37
N SER A 172 -7.99 9.32 10.92
CA SER A 172 -7.60 8.01 11.42
C SER A 172 -8.67 6.95 11.09
N MET A 173 -8.26 5.67 11.15
CA MET A 173 -9.17 4.54 11.07
C MET A 173 -9.06 3.71 12.36
N ASP A 174 -10.10 3.77 13.17
CA ASP A 174 -10.11 3.23 14.52
C ASP A 174 -10.77 1.84 14.50
N LEU A 175 -10.00 0.84 14.06
CA LEU A 175 -10.51 -0.53 13.85
C LEU A 175 -10.11 -1.46 14.99
N THR A 176 -8.81 -1.54 15.28
CA THR A 176 -8.17 -2.53 16.16
C THR A 176 -8.48 -2.28 17.64
N GLU A 177 -8.67 -3.38 18.38
CA GLU A 177 -8.80 -3.40 19.84
C GLU A 177 -7.77 -4.37 20.45
N PRO A 178 -7.55 -4.35 21.78
CA PRO A 178 -6.57 -5.25 22.43
C PRO A 178 -6.72 -6.73 22.03
N ASP A 179 -7.95 -7.22 21.88
CA ASP A 179 -8.27 -8.62 21.57
C ASP A 179 -8.84 -8.82 20.16
N ALA A 180 -8.79 -7.79 19.30
CA ALA A 180 -9.35 -7.81 17.95
C ALA A 180 -8.44 -7.06 16.95
N GLY A 181 -7.43 -7.76 16.42
CA GLY A 181 -6.53 -7.27 15.38
C GLY A 181 -6.81 -7.95 14.03
N SER A 182 -6.22 -9.12 13.77
CA SER A 182 -6.50 -9.88 12.56
C SER A 182 -7.96 -10.38 12.48
N ASP A 183 -8.56 -10.69 13.63
CA ASP A 183 -9.99 -11.04 13.75
C ASP A 183 -10.82 -9.83 14.19
N LEU A 184 -11.11 -8.92 13.28
CA LEU A 184 -11.94 -7.74 13.53
C LEU A 184 -13.42 -8.07 13.84
N GLN A 185 -13.87 -9.32 13.63
CA GLN A 185 -15.23 -9.72 14.03
C GLN A 185 -15.42 -9.64 15.55
N ARG A 186 -14.31 -9.70 16.30
CA ARG A 186 -14.28 -9.62 17.77
C ARG A 186 -14.34 -8.21 18.34
N VAL A 187 -14.39 -7.18 17.51
CA VAL A 187 -14.53 -5.77 17.97
C VAL A 187 -15.71 -5.62 18.94
N MET A 188 -15.46 -5.00 20.08
CA MET A 188 -16.40 -4.85 21.19
C MET A 188 -16.72 -3.39 21.56
N LEU A 189 -16.02 -2.39 20.99
CA LEU A 189 -16.38 -0.98 21.17
C LEU A 189 -17.86 -0.82 20.84
N LYS A 190 -18.65 -0.34 21.82
CA LYS A 190 -20.11 -0.31 21.74
C LYS A 190 -20.59 1.00 21.11
N ALA A 191 -21.54 0.89 20.18
CA ALA A 191 -22.31 2.01 19.67
C ALA A 191 -23.77 1.85 20.12
N THR A 192 -24.31 2.88 20.79
CA THR A 192 -25.71 2.95 21.22
C THR A 192 -26.35 4.19 20.67
N GLN A 193 -27.63 4.14 20.35
CA GLN A 193 -28.38 5.28 19.85
C GLN A 193 -29.26 5.85 20.98
N ASP A 194 -29.15 7.15 21.23
CA ASP A 194 -29.99 7.88 22.17
C ASP A 194 -31.42 8.05 21.60
N GLU A 195 -32.37 8.48 22.44
CA GLU A 195 -33.77 8.69 22.03
C GLU A 195 -33.94 9.75 20.92
N ASP A 196 -33.01 10.69 20.83
CA ASP A 196 -32.96 11.73 19.78
C ASP A 196 -32.32 11.26 18.46
N GLY A 197 -31.89 9.99 18.39
CA GLY A 197 -31.23 9.42 17.22
C GLY A 197 -29.72 9.61 17.19
N THR A 198 -29.12 10.26 18.18
CA THR A 198 -27.66 10.47 18.27
C THR A 198 -26.95 9.17 18.65
N TRP A 199 -25.90 8.82 17.92
CA TRP A 199 -25.05 7.67 18.27
C TRP A 199 -23.98 8.04 19.28
N ARG A 200 -23.73 7.12 20.23
CA ARG A 200 -22.73 7.25 21.29
C ARG A 200 -21.78 6.04 21.28
N LEU A 201 -20.47 6.35 21.26
CA LEU A 201 -19.42 5.34 21.26
C LEU A 201 -18.80 5.21 22.65
N ASN A 202 -18.62 3.96 23.11
CA ASN A 202 -18.02 3.63 24.40
C ASN A 202 -17.10 2.41 24.27
N GLY A 203 -15.86 2.53 24.75
CA GLY A 203 -14.88 1.44 24.75
C GLY A 203 -13.46 1.90 24.49
N VAL A 204 -12.60 1.00 24.04
CA VAL A 204 -11.17 1.24 23.83
C VAL A 204 -10.78 0.79 22.43
N LYS A 205 -9.99 1.61 21.75
CA LYS A 205 -9.25 1.26 20.52
C LYS A 205 -7.76 1.26 20.80
N ARG A 206 -7.01 0.38 20.14
CA ARG A 206 -5.56 0.24 20.35
C ARG A 206 -4.80 0.17 19.02
N PHE A 207 -3.56 0.59 19.04
CA PHE A 207 -2.68 0.66 17.86
C PHE A 207 -3.22 1.58 16.76
N ILE A 208 -3.90 2.66 17.12
CA ILE A 208 -4.51 3.57 16.15
C ILE A 208 -3.48 4.58 15.67
N THR A 209 -3.12 4.47 14.40
CA THR A 209 -2.25 5.42 13.73
C THR A 209 -2.94 6.78 13.68
N ASN A 210 -2.19 7.82 14.08
CA ASN A 210 -2.71 9.19 14.13
C ASN A 210 -4.00 9.34 14.95
N GLY A 211 -4.09 8.62 16.08
CA GLY A 211 -5.32 8.43 16.85
C GLY A 211 -5.88 9.69 17.56
N ASP A 212 -5.23 10.85 17.46
CA ASP A 212 -5.78 12.16 17.90
C ASP A 212 -6.06 13.07 16.70
N SER A 213 -6.38 12.48 15.55
CA SER A 213 -6.73 13.19 14.31
C SER A 213 -8.01 14.01 14.44
N ASP A 214 -8.30 14.82 13.41
CA ASP A 214 -9.49 15.68 13.39
C ASP A 214 -10.78 14.89 13.12
N ILE A 215 -10.70 13.87 12.26
CA ILE A 215 -11.83 13.03 11.83
C ILE A 215 -11.43 11.57 11.92
N HIS A 216 -12.29 10.75 12.52
CA HIS A 216 -12.04 9.31 12.68
C HIS A 216 -13.11 8.48 11.97
N LEU A 217 -12.70 7.41 11.30
CA LEU A 217 -13.60 6.32 10.90
C LEU A 217 -13.51 5.20 11.94
N VAL A 218 -14.61 4.94 12.63
CA VAL A 218 -14.63 4.05 13.80
C VAL A 218 -15.48 2.82 13.53
N LEU A 219 -14.91 1.63 13.65
CA LEU A 219 -15.66 0.37 13.63
C LEU A 219 -16.19 0.07 15.03
N ALA A 220 -17.51 -0.06 15.17
CA ALA A 220 -18.15 -0.30 16.46
C ALA A 220 -19.31 -1.28 16.35
N ARG A 221 -19.62 -1.97 17.46
CA ARG A 221 -20.74 -2.90 17.58
C ARG A 221 -22.01 -2.13 17.87
N SER A 222 -22.90 -2.08 16.89
CA SER A 222 -24.21 -1.42 16.95
C SER A 222 -25.36 -2.40 17.24
N GLU A 223 -25.15 -3.70 17.02
CA GLU A 223 -26.19 -4.73 17.22
C GLU A 223 -25.94 -5.51 18.51
N GLU A 224 -26.80 -5.31 19.49
CA GLU A 224 -26.69 -5.98 20.78
C GLU A 224 -26.83 -7.52 20.65
N GLY A 225 -26.08 -8.28 21.46
CA GLY A 225 -26.09 -9.73 21.46
C GLY A 225 -25.36 -10.41 20.31
N THR A 226 -24.81 -9.67 19.35
CA THR A 226 -24.03 -10.24 18.25
C THR A 226 -22.56 -10.42 18.64
N ARG A 227 -21.88 -11.39 17.99
CA ARG A 227 -20.44 -11.68 18.20
C ARG A 227 -19.67 -11.84 16.88
N ASP A 228 -20.31 -11.62 15.75
CA ASP A 228 -19.72 -11.71 14.40
C ASP A 228 -19.67 -10.35 13.71
N GLY A 229 -19.16 -10.33 12.47
CA GLY A 229 -19.02 -9.12 11.68
C GLY A 229 -20.34 -8.44 11.30
N ARG A 230 -21.47 -9.17 11.37
CA ARG A 230 -22.79 -8.61 11.05
C ARG A 230 -23.34 -7.69 12.13
N GLY A 231 -22.72 -7.69 13.32
CA GLY A 231 -23.08 -6.76 14.39
C GLY A 231 -22.31 -5.44 14.33
N LEU A 232 -21.44 -5.25 13.35
CA LEU A 232 -20.52 -4.12 13.28
C LEU A 232 -20.95 -3.09 12.23
N SER A 233 -20.89 -1.82 12.63
CA SER A 233 -21.20 -0.66 11.79
C SER A 233 -20.04 0.32 11.77
N MET A 234 -19.97 1.18 10.73
CA MET A 234 -18.96 2.22 10.60
C MET A 234 -19.53 3.54 11.07
N PHE A 235 -18.74 4.28 11.84
CA PHE A 235 -19.10 5.59 12.36
C PHE A 235 -18.06 6.65 12.01
N ILE A 236 -18.51 7.89 11.88
CA ILE A 236 -17.66 9.06 11.76
C ILE A 236 -17.67 9.74 13.14
N TYR A 237 -16.49 9.93 13.73
CA TYR A 237 -16.30 10.73 14.92
C TYR A 237 -15.53 12.01 14.55
N ASP A 238 -16.06 13.17 14.95
CA ASP A 238 -15.40 14.47 14.82
C ASP A 238 -14.78 14.84 16.18
N LYS A 239 -13.47 15.08 16.20
CA LYS A 239 -12.73 15.47 17.41
C LYS A 239 -13.34 16.66 18.15
N ARG A 240 -14.02 17.56 17.43
CA ARG A 240 -14.71 18.74 17.98
C ARG A 240 -15.85 18.38 18.94
N ASP A 241 -16.44 17.20 18.78
CA ASP A 241 -17.53 16.72 19.65
C ASP A 241 -17.04 16.21 21.02
N GLY A 242 -15.73 15.99 21.20
CA GLY A 242 -15.14 15.49 22.44
C GLY A 242 -15.54 14.05 22.80
N GLY A 243 -15.22 13.62 24.02
CA GLY A 243 -15.54 12.27 24.51
C GLY A 243 -14.51 11.20 24.15
N VAL A 244 -13.41 11.57 23.48
CA VAL A 244 -12.27 10.68 23.19
C VAL A 244 -11.01 11.27 23.79
N THR A 245 -10.21 10.41 24.44
CA THR A 245 -8.90 10.79 25.01
C THR A 245 -7.85 9.79 24.59
N VAL A 246 -6.63 10.26 24.35
CA VAL A 246 -5.46 9.43 24.14
C VAL A 246 -4.95 8.97 25.51
N ARG A 247 -4.98 7.67 25.76
CA ARG A 247 -4.49 7.11 27.03
C ARG A 247 -2.99 6.80 26.98
N HIS A 248 -2.49 6.40 25.81
CA HIS A 248 -1.12 6.00 25.60
C HIS A 248 -0.69 6.20 24.15
N ILE A 249 0.59 6.51 23.93
CA ILE A 249 1.26 6.45 22.63
C ILE A 249 2.28 5.32 22.69
N GLU A 250 2.20 4.38 21.77
CA GLU A 250 3.05 3.19 21.75
C GLU A 250 4.52 3.53 21.42
N HIS A 251 5.45 2.97 22.18
CA HIS A 251 6.87 2.99 21.85
C HIS A 251 7.17 1.90 20.82
N LYS A 252 7.58 2.30 19.62
CA LYS A 252 7.71 1.39 18.48
C LYS A 252 9.17 1.15 18.09
N LEU A 253 9.41 0.08 17.34
CA LEU A 253 10.72 -0.23 16.75
C LEU A 253 11.15 0.83 15.73
N GLY A 254 10.22 1.28 14.89
CA GLY A 254 10.42 2.26 13.82
C GLY A 254 9.18 3.12 13.60
N ILE A 255 9.18 3.90 12.51
CA ILE A 255 8.14 4.90 12.18
C ILE A 255 7.79 5.77 13.40
N HIS A 256 8.81 6.23 14.12
CA HIS A 256 8.65 6.94 15.39
C HIS A 256 7.82 8.22 15.23
N GLY A 257 8.01 8.95 14.13
CA GLY A 257 7.25 10.17 13.85
C GLY A 257 5.74 9.98 13.70
N SER A 258 5.29 8.74 13.42
CA SER A 258 3.88 8.40 13.34
C SER A 258 3.33 8.06 14.73
N PRO A 259 2.40 8.83 15.31
CA PRO A 259 1.80 8.48 16.59
C PRO A 259 0.90 7.26 16.44
N THR A 260 1.09 6.26 17.31
CA THR A 260 0.24 5.06 17.39
C THR A 260 -0.40 5.04 18.77
N CYS A 261 -1.71 5.28 18.83
CA CYS A 261 -2.42 5.64 20.04
C CYS A 261 -3.31 4.51 20.57
N GLU A 262 -3.48 4.50 21.90
CA GLU A 262 -4.58 3.84 22.57
C GLU A 262 -5.64 4.91 22.93
N LEU A 263 -6.87 4.71 22.46
CA LEU A 263 -7.98 5.65 22.57
C LEU A 263 -9.04 5.14 23.51
N VAL A 264 -9.55 6.02 24.38
CA VAL A 264 -10.67 5.74 25.25
C VAL A 264 -11.86 6.60 24.83
N TYR A 265 -12.93 5.94 24.41
CA TYR A 265 -14.22 6.51 24.06
C TYR A 265 -15.14 6.51 25.28
N LYS A 266 -15.62 7.69 25.68
CA LYS A 266 -16.58 7.88 26.77
C LYS A 266 -17.75 8.69 26.28
N ASN A 267 -18.83 8.01 25.94
CA ASN A 267 -20.05 8.64 25.45
C ASN A 267 -19.80 9.59 24.26
N ALA A 268 -18.83 9.27 23.41
CA ALA A 268 -18.41 10.09 22.30
C ALA A 268 -19.52 10.11 21.23
N LYS A 269 -19.93 11.32 20.83
CA LYS A 269 -20.93 11.51 19.78
C LYS A 269 -20.34 11.11 18.44
N ALA A 270 -21.13 10.38 17.61
CA ALA A 270 -20.71 9.96 16.29
C ALA A 270 -21.89 9.95 15.31
N GLU A 271 -21.57 9.93 14.02
CA GLU A 271 -22.53 9.77 12.92
C GLU A 271 -22.39 8.40 12.29
N LEU A 272 -23.49 7.71 12.01
CA LEU A 272 -23.45 6.46 11.25
C LEU A 272 -23.03 6.74 9.80
N CYS A 273 -21.99 6.08 9.31
CA CYS A 273 -21.58 6.11 7.92
C CYS A 273 -22.22 4.95 7.16
N GLY A 274 -23.05 5.25 6.18
CA GLY A 274 -23.78 4.24 5.41
C GLY A 274 -24.90 3.56 6.22
N SER A 275 -24.96 2.23 6.17
CA SER A 275 -26.00 1.42 6.83
C SER A 275 -25.41 0.60 7.97
N THR A 276 -26.21 0.35 9.01
CA THR A 276 -25.86 -0.60 10.09
C THR A 276 -25.57 -2.00 9.52
N ARG A 277 -24.78 -2.79 10.25
CA ARG A 277 -24.40 -4.19 9.94
C ARG A 277 -23.46 -4.38 8.75
N LEU A 278 -23.11 -3.33 8.01
CA LEU A 278 -22.22 -3.39 6.85
C LEU A 278 -20.79 -2.89 7.15
N GLY A 279 -20.53 -2.44 8.37
CA GLY A 279 -19.26 -1.83 8.76
C GLY A 279 -18.05 -2.70 8.40
N LEU A 280 -17.99 -3.94 8.88
CA LEU A 280 -16.88 -4.84 8.60
C LEU A 280 -16.98 -5.47 7.21
N ILE A 281 -18.13 -6.07 6.90
CA ILE A 281 -18.26 -6.94 5.71
C ILE A 281 -18.22 -6.20 4.38
N LYS A 282 -18.43 -4.87 4.39
CA LYS A 282 -18.39 -4.04 3.19
C LYS A 282 -17.44 -2.86 3.33
N TYR A 283 -17.63 -1.99 4.32
CA TYR A 283 -16.93 -0.71 4.39
C TYR A 283 -15.47 -0.85 4.79
N VAL A 284 -15.17 -1.64 5.83
CA VAL A 284 -13.78 -1.94 6.22
C VAL A 284 -13.05 -2.74 5.14
N MET A 285 -13.73 -3.65 4.44
CA MET A 285 -13.08 -4.40 3.35
C MET A 285 -12.66 -3.49 2.19
N ALA A 286 -13.49 -2.50 1.82
CA ALA A 286 -13.13 -1.50 0.81
C ALA A 286 -11.96 -0.62 1.29
N LEU A 287 -12.04 -0.10 2.52
CA LEU A 287 -11.00 0.70 3.17
C LEU A 287 -9.65 -0.05 3.20
N MET A 288 -9.66 -1.32 3.63
CA MET A 288 -8.45 -2.14 3.74
C MET A 288 -7.81 -2.44 2.38
N ASN A 289 -8.56 -2.55 1.30
CA ASN A 289 -7.98 -2.75 -0.04
C ASN A 289 -7.19 -1.51 -0.49
N GLY A 290 -7.71 -0.31 -0.23
CA GLY A 290 -6.98 0.95 -0.45
C GLY A 290 -5.71 1.03 0.41
N ALA A 291 -5.85 0.79 1.71
CA ALA A 291 -4.73 0.79 2.65
C ALA A 291 -3.61 -0.20 2.26
N ARG A 292 -3.96 -1.41 1.80
CA ARG A 292 -2.98 -2.41 1.31
C ARG A 292 -2.16 -1.89 0.14
N LEU A 293 -2.79 -1.21 -0.80
CA LEU A 293 -2.09 -0.60 -1.94
C LEU A 293 -1.17 0.54 -1.46
N GLY A 294 -1.62 1.35 -0.50
CA GLY A 294 -0.81 2.38 0.16
C GLY A 294 0.45 1.80 0.83
N ILE A 295 0.33 0.64 1.52
CA ILE A 295 1.50 -0.04 2.11
C ILE A 295 2.42 -0.62 1.04
N ALA A 296 1.89 -1.08 -0.08
CA ALA A 296 2.74 -1.50 -1.20
C ALA A 296 3.56 -0.32 -1.74
N ALA A 297 2.95 0.86 -1.92
CA ALA A 297 3.65 2.09 -2.32
C ALA A 297 4.70 2.53 -1.27
N GLN A 298 4.35 2.48 0.02
CA GLN A 298 5.27 2.79 1.11
C GLN A 298 6.48 1.84 1.12
N SER A 299 6.25 0.56 0.89
CA SER A 299 7.31 -0.46 0.82
C SER A 299 8.28 -0.22 -0.34
N VAL A 300 7.75 0.18 -1.51
CA VAL A 300 8.55 0.54 -2.68
C VAL A 300 9.36 1.81 -2.42
N GLY A 301 8.76 2.85 -1.81
CA GLY A 301 9.46 4.09 -1.47
C GLY A 301 10.62 3.88 -0.50
N VAL A 302 10.42 3.10 0.56
CA VAL A 302 11.51 2.75 1.50
C VAL A 302 12.58 1.89 0.81
N SER A 303 12.21 1.00 -0.11
CA SER A 303 13.16 0.23 -0.92
C SER A 303 13.99 1.13 -1.85
N GLN A 304 13.37 2.18 -2.42
CA GLN A 304 14.09 3.19 -3.22
C GLN A 304 15.13 3.92 -2.36
N ALA A 305 14.72 4.42 -1.19
CA ALA A 305 15.65 5.07 -0.27
C ALA A 305 16.80 4.15 0.15
N ALA A 306 16.52 2.88 0.42
CA ALA A 306 17.53 1.89 0.76
C ALA A 306 18.52 1.64 -0.39
N TYR A 307 18.03 1.58 -1.62
CA TYR A 307 18.87 1.45 -2.81
C TYR A 307 19.79 2.66 -3.00
N ASP A 308 19.25 3.87 -2.89
CA ASP A 308 20.01 5.11 -3.10
C ASP A 308 21.11 5.26 -2.06
N GLU A 309 20.81 5.02 -0.78
CA GLU A 309 21.80 5.06 0.30
C GLU A 309 22.89 3.98 0.12
N ALA A 310 22.51 2.75 -0.21
CA ALA A 310 23.46 1.67 -0.43
C ALA A 310 24.38 1.95 -1.63
N LEU A 311 23.81 2.41 -2.75
CA LEU A 311 24.59 2.72 -3.94
C LEU A 311 25.52 3.91 -3.74
N LYS A 312 25.05 4.98 -3.10
CA LYS A 312 25.84 6.17 -2.76
C LYS A 312 27.04 5.77 -1.89
N TYR A 313 26.77 5.10 -0.78
CA TYR A 313 27.82 4.66 0.13
C TYR A 313 28.83 3.75 -0.57
N ALA A 314 28.38 2.78 -1.37
CA ALA A 314 29.28 1.85 -2.06
C ALA A 314 30.18 2.51 -3.11
N ARG A 315 29.74 3.62 -3.72
CA ARG A 315 30.56 4.42 -4.65
C ARG A 315 31.63 5.25 -3.95
N GLU A 316 31.34 5.76 -2.76
CA GLU A 316 32.23 6.66 -2.00
C GLU A 316 33.22 5.87 -1.12
N ARG A 317 32.75 4.79 -0.49
CA ARG A 317 33.55 3.98 0.43
C ARG A 317 34.64 3.20 -0.32
N LYS A 318 35.87 3.33 0.14
CA LYS A 318 37.01 2.55 -0.40
C LYS A 318 37.54 1.56 0.65
N GLN A 319 37.85 0.37 0.21
CA GLN A 319 38.63 -0.63 0.92
C GLN A 319 39.62 -1.27 -0.08
N PHE A 320 40.80 -1.63 0.38
CA PHE A 320 41.88 -2.14 -0.49
C PHE A 320 42.10 -1.22 -1.73
N ASP A 321 42.10 0.09 -1.49
CA ASP A 321 42.26 1.16 -2.49
C ASP A 321 41.21 1.18 -3.61
N THR A 322 40.12 0.45 -3.45
CA THR A 322 39.06 0.28 -4.44
C THR A 322 37.70 0.67 -3.85
N ALA A 323 36.87 1.40 -4.63
CA ALA A 323 35.48 1.65 -4.25
C ALA A 323 34.72 0.31 -4.09
N ILE A 324 34.03 0.12 -2.98
CA ILE A 324 33.43 -1.18 -2.64
C ILE A 324 32.35 -1.63 -3.63
N VAL A 325 31.74 -0.70 -4.36
CA VAL A 325 30.80 -1.00 -5.45
C VAL A 325 31.38 -1.90 -6.55
N LYS A 326 32.72 -2.00 -6.64
CA LYS A 326 33.41 -2.84 -7.64
C LYS A 326 33.60 -4.29 -7.16
N PHE A 327 33.34 -4.60 -5.90
CA PHE A 327 33.46 -5.96 -5.37
C PHE A 327 32.23 -6.79 -5.72
N PRO A 328 32.41 -8.03 -6.25
CA PRO A 328 31.29 -8.89 -6.68
C PRO A 328 30.21 -9.07 -5.62
N ALA A 329 30.59 -9.33 -4.37
CA ALA A 329 29.63 -9.50 -3.27
C ALA A 329 28.79 -8.24 -2.99
N VAL A 330 29.38 -7.05 -3.21
CA VAL A 330 28.69 -5.76 -2.97
C VAL A 330 27.77 -5.42 -4.14
N TYR A 331 28.26 -5.52 -5.38
CA TYR A 331 27.39 -5.20 -6.52
C TYR A 331 26.27 -6.23 -6.71
N ASP A 332 26.44 -7.49 -6.27
CA ASP A 332 25.35 -8.47 -6.25
C ASP A 332 24.21 -8.01 -5.31
N MET A 333 24.53 -7.61 -4.07
CA MET A 333 23.53 -7.08 -3.13
C MET A 333 22.79 -5.86 -3.73
N ILE A 334 23.52 -4.89 -4.27
CA ILE A 334 22.94 -3.68 -4.86
C ILE A 334 22.04 -4.02 -6.07
N ALA A 335 22.49 -4.93 -6.94
CA ALA A 335 21.70 -5.37 -8.08
C ALA A 335 20.41 -6.10 -7.66
N ARG A 336 20.45 -6.89 -6.60
CA ARG A 336 19.28 -7.57 -6.03
C ARG A 336 18.30 -6.59 -5.40
N ILE A 337 18.77 -5.56 -4.68
CA ILE A 337 17.91 -4.47 -4.17
C ILE A 337 17.19 -3.80 -5.34
N LYS A 338 17.93 -3.38 -6.39
CA LYS A 338 17.33 -2.72 -7.57
C LYS A 338 16.33 -3.61 -8.29
N ALA A 339 16.65 -4.88 -8.48
CA ALA A 339 15.76 -5.83 -9.16
C ALA A 339 14.44 -6.04 -8.41
N LYS A 340 14.48 -6.19 -7.08
CA LYS A 340 13.28 -6.30 -6.25
C LYS A 340 12.48 -5.00 -6.23
N LEU A 341 13.15 -3.85 -6.19
CA LEU A 341 12.53 -2.53 -6.27
C LEU A 341 11.75 -2.35 -7.58
N ASP A 342 12.38 -2.62 -8.73
CA ASP A 342 11.75 -2.44 -10.04
C ASP A 342 10.61 -3.43 -10.26
N ALA A 343 10.78 -4.70 -9.90
CA ALA A 343 9.69 -5.68 -9.94
C ALA A 343 8.55 -5.30 -8.99
N GLY A 344 8.87 -4.72 -7.83
CA GLY A 344 7.91 -4.18 -6.89
C GLY A 344 7.11 -3.00 -7.44
N ARG A 345 7.75 -2.11 -8.20
CA ARG A 345 7.07 -1.03 -8.93
C ARG A 345 6.16 -1.56 -10.03
N SER A 346 6.63 -2.55 -10.79
CA SER A 346 5.83 -3.16 -11.85
C SER A 346 4.48 -3.66 -11.33
N ILE A 347 4.47 -4.44 -10.24
CA ILE A 347 3.21 -4.93 -9.67
C ILE A 347 2.40 -3.83 -8.96
N LEU A 348 3.04 -2.87 -8.32
CA LEU A 348 2.37 -1.75 -7.66
C LEU A 348 1.55 -0.94 -8.67
N TYR A 349 2.19 -0.46 -9.73
CA TYR A 349 1.52 0.42 -10.69
C TYR A 349 0.56 -0.33 -11.62
N GLN A 350 0.81 -1.61 -11.89
CA GLN A 350 -0.19 -2.44 -12.57
C GLN A 350 -1.44 -2.61 -11.72
N THR A 351 -1.27 -2.86 -10.43
CA THR A 351 -2.40 -2.97 -9.48
C THR A 351 -3.15 -1.66 -9.36
N ALA A 352 -2.44 -0.53 -9.26
CA ALA A 352 -3.03 0.80 -9.17
C ALA A 352 -3.92 1.12 -10.39
N ARG A 353 -3.45 0.84 -11.62
CA ARG A 353 -4.26 1.01 -12.85
C ARG A 353 -5.53 0.16 -12.85
N TYR A 354 -5.47 -1.09 -12.36
CA TYR A 354 -6.65 -1.94 -12.23
C TYR A 354 -7.65 -1.35 -11.23
N VAL A 355 -7.16 -0.82 -10.11
CA VAL A 355 -7.99 -0.14 -9.11
C VAL A 355 -8.61 1.13 -9.69
N ASP A 356 -7.86 1.95 -10.42
CA ASP A 356 -8.34 3.15 -11.08
C ASP A 356 -9.54 2.86 -12.00
N ILE A 357 -9.40 1.87 -12.86
CA ILE A 357 -10.43 1.55 -13.85
C ILE A 357 -11.71 1.05 -13.18
N TYR A 358 -11.61 0.09 -12.23
CA TYR A 358 -12.83 -0.44 -11.63
C TYR A 358 -13.52 0.59 -10.72
N LYS A 359 -12.76 1.37 -9.92
CA LYS A 359 -13.33 2.40 -9.06
C LYS A 359 -14.00 3.52 -9.85
N ALA A 360 -13.39 3.97 -10.95
CA ALA A 360 -14.00 4.97 -11.81
C ALA A 360 -15.31 4.46 -12.45
N LEU A 361 -15.37 3.19 -12.86
CA LEU A 361 -16.59 2.58 -13.38
C LEU A 361 -17.67 2.39 -12.30
N GLU A 362 -17.28 2.03 -11.07
CA GLU A 362 -18.21 1.99 -9.93
C GLU A 362 -18.80 3.37 -9.65
N ASP A 363 -17.98 4.41 -9.67
CA ASP A 363 -18.42 5.78 -9.46
C ASP A 363 -19.38 6.24 -10.54
N ILE A 364 -19.07 5.97 -11.83
CA ILE A 364 -19.96 6.20 -12.95
C ILE A 364 -21.30 5.46 -12.77
N SER A 365 -21.28 4.24 -12.23
CA SER A 365 -22.48 3.43 -12.01
C SER A 365 -23.46 4.04 -11.02
N ARG A 366 -23.00 4.94 -10.15
CA ARG A 366 -23.84 5.69 -9.20
C ARG A 366 -24.57 6.84 -9.88
N GLU A 367 -24.01 7.36 -10.97
CA GLU A 367 -24.57 8.51 -11.70
C GLU A 367 -25.48 8.08 -12.86
N ARG A 368 -25.14 6.98 -13.53
CA ARG A 368 -25.86 6.43 -14.66
C ARG A 368 -25.71 4.92 -14.80
N LYS A 369 -26.58 4.31 -15.57
CA LYS A 369 -26.46 2.89 -15.93
C LYS A 369 -25.24 2.68 -16.84
N LEU A 370 -24.40 1.70 -16.51
CA LEU A 370 -23.25 1.28 -17.33
C LEU A 370 -23.71 0.59 -18.62
N THR A 371 -22.94 0.75 -19.70
CA THR A 371 -23.11 -0.04 -20.92
C THR A 371 -22.75 -1.51 -20.69
N PRO A 372 -23.11 -2.44 -21.61
CA PRO A 372 -22.68 -3.84 -21.50
C PRO A 372 -21.15 -3.99 -21.43
N GLU A 373 -20.42 -3.22 -22.23
CA GLU A 373 -18.96 -3.19 -22.31
C GLU A 373 -18.35 -2.67 -21.01
N GLU A 374 -18.87 -1.55 -20.48
CA GLU A 374 -18.43 -1.00 -19.18
C GLU A 374 -18.69 -1.97 -18.02
N ARG A 375 -19.81 -2.73 -18.05
CA ARG A 375 -20.06 -3.76 -17.03
C ARG A 375 -19.09 -4.94 -17.11
N ALA A 376 -18.74 -5.35 -18.33
CA ALA A 376 -17.75 -6.40 -18.54
C ALA A 376 -16.35 -5.93 -18.07
N GLU A 377 -16.00 -4.69 -18.39
CA GLU A 377 -14.76 -4.04 -17.97
C GLU A 377 -14.70 -3.91 -16.43
N LEU A 378 -15.74 -3.42 -15.78
CA LEU A 378 -15.85 -3.36 -14.31
C LEU A 378 -15.61 -4.73 -13.67
N LYS A 379 -16.28 -5.77 -14.16
CA LYS A 379 -16.11 -7.13 -13.65
C LYS A 379 -14.68 -7.65 -13.83
N LYS A 380 -14.06 -7.40 -14.98
CA LYS A 380 -12.69 -7.79 -15.28
C LYS A 380 -11.70 -7.11 -14.32
N TYR A 381 -11.73 -5.79 -14.24
CA TYR A 381 -10.76 -5.01 -13.48
C TYR A 381 -10.95 -5.13 -11.97
N SER A 382 -12.17 -5.27 -11.46
CA SER A 382 -12.43 -5.59 -10.06
C SER A 382 -11.79 -6.93 -9.67
N ARG A 383 -11.94 -7.98 -10.51
CA ARG A 383 -11.31 -9.28 -10.28
C ARG A 383 -9.77 -9.22 -10.33
N LEU A 384 -9.21 -8.45 -11.25
CA LEU A 384 -7.76 -8.26 -11.36
C LEU A 384 -7.21 -7.51 -10.14
N ALA A 385 -7.87 -6.43 -9.72
CA ALA A 385 -7.49 -5.67 -8.53
C ALA A 385 -7.54 -6.54 -7.27
N ASP A 386 -8.59 -7.34 -7.08
CA ASP A 386 -8.72 -8.27 -5.95
C ASP A 386 -7.60 -9.33 -5.93
N ALA A 387 -7.17 -9.81 -7.10
CA ALA A 387 -6.09 -10.77 -7.20
C ALA A 387 -4.72 -10.13 -6.97
N PHE A 388 -4.47 -8.93 -7.52
CA PHE A 388 -3.15 -8.30 -7.50
C PHE A 388 -2.84 -7.59 -6.18
N THR A 389 -3.83 -6.99 -5.50
CA THR A 389 -3.63 -6.24 -4.26
C THR A 389 -2.92 -7.07 -3.17
N PRO A 390 -3.31 -8.32 -2.84
CA PRO A 390 -2.59 -9.11 -1.86
C PRO A 390 -1.16 -9.45 -2.28
N LEU A 391 -0.89 -9.67 -3.57
CA LEU A 391 0.47 -9.87 -4.08
C LEU A 391 1.30 -8.59 -3.97
N ALA A 392 0.76 -7.46 -4.42
CA ALA A 392 1.45 -6.17 -4.37
C ALA A 392 1.84 -5.81 -2.93
N LYS A 393 0.90 -5.93 -1.96
CA LYS A 393 1.18 -5.64 -0.55
C LYS A 393 2.16 -6.64 0.06
N GLY A 394 1.92 -7.93 -0.08
CA GLY A 394 2.72 -8.95 0.60
C GLY A 394 4.14 -9.03 0.06
N MET A 395 4.32 -9.12 -1.27
CA MET A 395 5.66 -9.20 -1.88
C MET A 395 6.48 -7.94 -1.61
N ASN A 396 5.92 -6.74 -1.83
CA ASN A 396 6.65 -5.49 -1.59
C ASN A 396 7.04 -5.29 -0.13
N SER A 397 6.17 -5.65 0.83
CA SER A 397 6.49 -5.52 2.24
C SER A 397 7.62 -6.46 2.70
N GLU A 398 7.69 -7.67 2.16
CA GLU A 398 8.81 -8.59 2.39
C GLU A 398 10.09 -8.09 1.71
N TYR A 399 9.99 -7.58 0.48
CA TYR A 399 11.14 -7.03 -0.24
C TYR A 399 11.70 -5.78 0.44
N ALA A 400 10.86 -4.90 0.99
CA ALA A 400 11.35 -3.74 1.75
C ALA A 400 12.19 -4.17 2.96
N ASN A 401 11.76 -5.21 3.70
CA ASN A 401 12.54 -5.76 4.80
C ASN A 401 13.90 -6.31 4.34
N GLN A 402 13.93 -7.04 3.21
CA GLN A 402 15.17 -7.59 2.65
C GLN A 402 16.08 -6.50 2.08
N ASN A 403 15.53 -5.54 1.36
CA ASN A 403 16.28 -4.45 0.74
C ASN A 403 16.95 -3.55 1.78
N THR A 404 16.23 -3.22 2.86
CA THR A 404 16.80 -2.42 3.97
C THR A 404 17.82 -3.19 4.78
N TYR A 405 17.64 -4.50 4.97
CA TYR A 405 18.66 -5.38 5.54
C TYR A 405 19.96 -5.38 4.69
N ASP A 406 19.83 -5.57 3.38
CA ASP A 406 20.98 -5.58 2.46
C ASP A 406 21.64 -4.20 2.40
N ALA A 407 20.89 -3.10 2.50
CA ALA A 407 21.44 -1.74 2.58
C ALA A 407 22.34 -1.55 3.81
N ILE A 408 21.93 -2.02 4.98
CA ILE A 408 22.77 -2.05 6.19
C ILE A 408 24.03 -2.89 5.95
N GLN A 409 23.87 -4.06 5.32
CA GLN A 409 24.99 -4.97 5.03
C GLN A 409 26.03 -4.32 4.10
N VAL A 410 25.59 -3.58 3.09
CA VAL A 410 26.47 -2.80 2.19
C VAL A 410 27.26 -1.74 2.97
N HIS A 411 26.63 -1.08 3.95
CA HIS A 411 27.31 -0.09 4.81
C HIS A 411 28.28 -0.72 5.81
N GLY A 412 28.14 -2.02 6.11
CA GLY A 412 28.92 -2.69 7.14
C GLY A 412 28.70 -2.07 8.52
N GLY A 413 29.76 -1.86 9.30
CA GLY A 413 29.65 -1.28 10.65
C GLY A 413 29.00 0.10 10.69
N SER A 414 29.18 0.92 9.66
CA SER A 414 28.53 2.24 9.55
C SER A 414 27.00 2.11 9.48
N GLY A 415 26.47 1.07 8.83
CA GLY A 415 25.03 0.84 8.72
C GLY A 415 24.32 0.54 10.05
N PHE A 416 25.07 0.19 11.08
CA PHE A 416 24.55 -0.08 12.42
C PHE A 416 24.56 1.17 13.33
N ILE A 417 25.10 2.29 12.85
CA ILE A 417 25.25 3.54 13.60
C ILE A 417 24.08 4.48 13.29
N MET A 418 23.54 5.12 14.32
CA MET A 418 22.31 5.93 14.23
C MET A 418 22.43 7.14 13.29
N GLU A 419 23.63 7.66 13.07
CA GLU A 419 23.93 8.78 12.16
C GLU A 419 23.81 8.41 10.66
N TYR A 420 23.59 7.12 10.34
CA TYR A 420 23.35 6.68 8.96
C TYR A 420 21.88 6.30 8.76
N LYS A 421 21.25 6.87 7.74
CA LYS A 421 19.81 6.72 7.44
C LYS A 421 19.36 5.25 7.32
N CYS A 422 20.22 4.34 6.83
CA CYS A 422 19.84 2.96 6.51
C CYS A 422 19.33 2.17 7.73
N GLN A 423 19.79 2.44 8.97
CA GLN A 423 19.27 1.80 10.17
C GLN A 423 17.80 2.21 10.44
N ARG A 424 17.41 3.49 10.18
CA ARG A 424 16.04 3.95 10.32
C ARG A 424 15.16 3.27 9.28
N LEU A 425 15.58 3.23 8.02
CA LEU A 425 14.84 2.54 6.95
C LEU A 425 14.56 1.07 7.31
N TYR A 426 15.52 0.38 7.91
CA TYR A 426 15.36 -1.01 8.35
C TYR A 426 14.34 -1.14 9.51
N ARG A 427 14.41 -0.26 10.49
CA ARG A 427 13.44 -0.24 11.61
C ARG A 427 12.02 0.05 11.10
N ASP A 428 11.88 1.00 10.17
CA ASP A 428 10.61 1.41 9.60
C ASP A 428 10.00 0.31 8.73
N ALA A 429 10.80 -0.35 7.89
CA ALA A 429 10.33 -1.41 7.00
C ALA A 429 9.72 -2.60 7.75
N ARG A 430 10.13 -2.84 9.00
CA ARG A 430 9.70 -4.05 9.70
C ARG A 430 8.19 -4.14 9.91
N ILE A 431 7.50 -3.02 10.05
CA ILE A 431 6.06 -3.00 10.27
C ILE A 431 5.25 -3.36 9.01
N PHE A 432 5.80 -3.14 7.81
CA PHE A 432 5.05 -3.26 6.55
C PHE A 432 4.47 -4.66 6.31
N SER A 433 5.13 -5.71 6.79
CA SER A 433 4.62 -7.08 6.71
C SER A 433 3.66 -7.47 7.85
N ILE A 434 3.34 -6.52 8.75
CA ILE A 434 2.50 -6.75 9.94
C ILE A 434 1.17 -6.01 9.84
N TYR A 435 1.18 -4.68 9.70
CA TYR A 435 -0.04 -3.87 9.73
C TYR A 435 -0.81 -3.89 8.39
N GLU A 436 -2.03 -3.39 8.40
CA GLU A 436 -2.97 -3.44 7.26
C GLU A 436 -3.16 -4.86 6.69
N GLY A 437 -3.16 -5.83 7.60
CA GLY A 437 -3.16 -7.25 7.30
C GLY A 437 -1.75 -7.82 7.14
N THR A 438 -1.41 -8.74 8.04
CA THR A 438 -0.11 -9.44 7.99
C THR A 438 0.11 -10.12 6.64
N THR A 439 1.36 -10.48 6.33
CA THR A 439 1.65 -11.26 5.12
C THR A 439 0.81 -12.54 5.08
N GLN A 440 0.56 -13.19 6.21
CA GLN A 440 -0.31 -14.36 6.26
C GLN A 440 -1.76 -14.04 5.84
N LEU A 441 -2.29 -12.86 6.17
CA LEU A 441 -3.61 -12.45 5.69
C LEU A 441 -3.63 -12.16 4.19
N GLN A 442 -2.52 -11.73 3.60
CA GLN A 442 -2.39 -11.63 2.14
C GLN A 442 -2.41 -13.02 1.50
N VAL A 443 -1.73 -14.01 2.10
CA VAL A 443 -1.79 -15.41 1.67
C VAL A 443 -3.22 -15.95 1.71
N VAL A 444 -3.93 -15.73 2.82
CA VAL A 444 -5.35 -16.13 2.98
C VAL A 444 -6.25 -15.47 1.93
N ALA A 445 -6.01 -14.19 1.61
CA ALA A 445 -6.75 -13.48 0.57
C ALA A 445 -6.47 -14.06 -0.83
N ALA A 446 -5.22 -14.43 -1.11
CA ALA A 446 -4.78 -14.91 -2.42
C ALA A 446 -5.10 -16.39 -2.68
N ILE A 447 -5.07 -17.25 -1.64
CA ILE A 447 -5.09 -18.71 -1.84
C ILE A 447 -6.33 -19.20 -2.59
N ARG A 448 -7.48 -18.57 -2.42
CA ARG A 448 -8.70 -18.91 -3.17
C ARG A 448 -8.54 -18.65 -4.67
N TYR A 449 -7.82 -17.60 -5.07
CA TYR A 449 -7.54 -17.27 -6.47
C TYR A 449 -6.43 -18.15 -7.05
N ILE A 450 -5.54 -18.66 -6.21
CA ILE A 450 -4.54 -19.67 -6.57
C ILE A 450 -5.24 -20.99 -6.87
N THR A 451 -6.02 -21.50 -5.91
CA THR A 451 -6.60 -22.85 -5.99
C THR A 451 -7.74 -22.97 -7.00
N ASN A 452 -8.49 -21.89 -7.27
CA ASN A 452 -9.55 -21.87 -8.28
C ASN A 452 -9.03 -21.60 -9.72
N GLY A 453 -7.71 -21.45 -9.90
CA GLY A 453 -7.07 -21.26 -11.20
C GLY A 453 -7.11 -19.83 -11.75
N THR A 454 -7.58 -18.83 -10.99
CA THR A 454 -7.62 -17.44 -11.44
C THR A 454 -6.24 -16.92 -11.80
N TYR A 455 -5.23 -17.08 -10.91
CA TYR A 455 -3.87 -16.62 -11.22
C TYR A 455 -3.24 -17.41 -12.38
N LEU A 456 -3.48 -18.71 -12.45
CA LEU A 456 -2.95 -19.51 -13.57
C LEU A 456 -3.51 -19.02 -14.91
N GLY A 457 -4.80 -18.66 -14.97
CA GLY A 457 -5.40 -18.04 -16.15
C GLY A 457 -4.74 -16.71 -16.51
N ILE A 458 -4.55 -15.82 -15.53
CA ILE A 458 -3.88 -14.51 -15.71
C ILE A 458 -2.43 -14.72 -16.19
N ILE A 459 -1.68 -15.63 -15.57
CA ILE A 459 -0.29 -15.96 -15.94
C ILE A 459 -0.23 -16.43 -17.40
N LYS A 460 -1.16 -17.30 -17.83
CA LYS A 460 -1.23 -17.78 -19.21
C LYS A 460 -1.51 -16.65 -20.20
N GLU A 461 -2.43 -15.76 -19.89
CA GLU A 461 -2.69 -14.57 -20.71
C GLU A 461 -1.46 -13.63 -20.79
N MET A 462 -0.74 -13.45 -19.69
CA MET A 462 0.50 -12.64 -19.68
C MET A 462 1.62 -13.30 -20.49
N LEU A 463 1.72 -14.63 -20.49
CA LEU A 463 2.69 -15.36 -21.30
C LEU A 463 2.47 -15.23 -22.81
N GLU A 464 1.25 -14.92 -23.26
CA GLU A 464 0.96 -14.68 -24.68
C GLU A 464 1.56 -13.35 -25.19
N LYS A 465 1.82 -12.39 -24.29
CA LYS A 465 2.44 -11.10 -24.66
C LYS A 465 3.84 -11.33 -25.19
N GLU A 466 4.16 -10.71 -26.31
CA GLU A 466 5.49 -10.76 -26.88
C GLU A 466 6.49 -9.96 -26.04
N VAL A 467 7.74 -10.42 -26.03
CA VAL A 467 8.88 -9.72 -25.45
C VAL A 467 9.93 -9.46 -26.53
N SER A 468 10.81 -8.47 -26.33
CA SER A 468 11.92 -8.22 -27.23
C SER A 468 12.85 -9.45 -27.35
N GLU A 469 13.56 -9.59 -28.50
CA GLU A 469 14.35 -10.78 -28.81
C GLU A 469 15.39 -11.13 -27.74
N ASP A 470 16.03 -10.12 -27.17
CA ASP A 470 17.04 -10.26 -26.13
C ASP A 470 16.45 -10.76 -24.77
N LEU A 471 15.14 -10.60 -24.55
CA LEU A 471 14.44 -11.07 -23.36
C LEU A 471 13.82 -12.46 -23.53
N LYS A 472 13.75 -13.03 -24.73
CA LYS A 472 13.21 -14.39 -24.96
C LYS A 472 13.86 -15.48 -24.11
N PRO A 473 15.18 -15.48 -23.84
CA PRO A 473 15.79 -16.44 -22.94
C PRO A 473 15.30 -16.33 -21.49
N LEU A 474 14.98 -15.10 -21.03
CA LEU A 474 14.40 -14.88 -19.70
C LEU A 474 12.94 -15.33 -19.66
N LYS A 475 12.16 -15.03 -20.69
CA LYS A 475 10.78 -15.52 -20.81
C LYS A 475 10.71 -17.06 -20.80
N ALA A 476 11.66 -17.75 -21.45
CA ALA A 476 11.76 -19.20 -21.42
C ALA A 476 11.94 -19.74 -19.98
N ARG A 477 12.72 -19.04 -19.13
CA ARG A 477 12.83 -19.39 -17.70
C ARG A 477 11.50 -19.26 -16.97
N VAL A 478 10.73 -18.22 -17.26
CA VAL A 478 9.40 -18.04 -16.65
C VAL A 478 8.44 -19.14 -17.09
N VAL A 479 8.50 -19.61 -18.34
CA VAL A 479 7.73 -20.77 -18.81
C VAL A 479 8.05 -22.01 -17.99
N GLU A 480 9.33 -22.25 -17.66
CA GLU A 480 9.71 -23.38 -16.80
C GLU A 480 9.19 -23.18 -15.35
N MET A 481 9.26 -21.96 -14.82
CA MET A 481 8.66 -21.65 -13.49
C MET A 481 7.16 -21.97 -13.45
N VAL A 482 6.43 -21.65 -14.53
CA VAL A 482 4.98 -21.92 -14.62
C VAL A 482 4.70 -23.43 -14.62
N LYS A 483 5.52 -24.25 -15.29
CA LYS A 483 5.38 -25.72 -15.24
C LYS A 483 5.57 -26.27 -13.82
N LEU A 484 6.57 -25.76 -13.11
CA LEU A 484 6.80 -26.15 -11.71
C LEU A 484 5.63 -25.71 -10.81
N TYR A 485 5.10 -24.52 -11.05
CA TYR A 485 3.95 -24.01 -10.34
C TYR A 485 2.69 -24.85 -10.57
N GLU A 486 2.40 -25.26 -11.81
CA GLU A 486 1.28 -26.13 -12.12
C GLU A 486 1.39 -27.48 -11.38
N GLN A 487 2.57 -28.09 -11.34
CA GLN A 487 2.82 -29.31 -10.59
C GLN A 487 2.59 -29.14 -9.07
N ALA A 488 3.13 -28.08 -8.50
CA ALA A 488 2.97 -27.76 -7.07
C ALA A 488 1.51 -27.47 -6.72
N LEU A 489 0.81 -26.73 -7.58
CA LEU A 489 -0.61 -26.42 -7.41
C LEU A 489 -1.48 -27.67 -7.44
N ASP A 490 -1.23 -28.56 -8.40
CA ASP A 490 -1.97 -29.82 -8.52
C ASP A 490 -1.70 -30.73 -7.31
N TYR A 491 -0.45 -30.80 -6.85
CA TYR A 491 -0.09 -31.54 -5.64
C TYR A 491 -0.86 -31.06 -4.40
N VAL A 492 -0.87 -29.75 -4.15
CA VAL A 492 -1.58 -29.16 -3.00
C VAL A 492 -3.09 -29.34 -3.12
N LYS A 493 -3.67 -29.20 -4.32
CA LYS A 493 -5.11 -29.44 -4.55
C LYS A 493 -5.52 -30.89 -4.34
N GLN A 494 -4.65 -31.85 -4.62
CA GLN A 494 -4.90 -33.27 -4.41
C GLN A 494 -4.76 -33.69 -2.94
N ALA A 495 -4.05 -32.92 -2.13
CA ALA A 495 -3.99 -33.15 -0.69
C ALA A 495 -5.41 -32.97 -0.10
N GLN A 496 -6.03 -34.08 0.36
CA GLN A 496 -7.36 -34.08 0.96
C GLN A 496 -7.31 -33.72 2.45
N ASP A 497 -6.45 -32.78 2.82
CA ASP A 497 -6.22 -32.33 4.18
C ASP A 497 -6.06 -30.80 4.20
N GLN A 498 -6.97 -30.11 4.88
CA GLN A 498 -6.99 -28.65 4.93
C GLN A 498 -5.76 -28.08 5.63
N GLU A 499 -5.24 -28.75 6.68
CA GLU A 499 -4.05 -28.28 7.40
C GLU A 499 -2.81 -28.32 6.51
N VAL A 500 -2.65 -29.35 5.68
CA VAL A 500 -1.57 -29.44 4.68
C VAL A 500 -1.70 -28.34 3.64
N GLN A 501 -2.91 -28.08 3.13
CA GLN A 501 -3.16 -27.02 2.17
C GLN A 501 -2.83 -25.64 2.76
N ASP A 502 -3.27 -25.36 3.98
CA ASP A 502 -3.01 -24.10 4.68
C ASP A 502 -1.51 -23.93 4.99
N PHE A 503 -0.83 -25.00 5.38
CA PHE A 503 0.61 -24.99 5.65
C PHE A 503 1.42 -24.67 4.39
N LEU A 504 1.05 -25.22 3.24
CA LEU A 504 1.73 -25.02 1.96
C LEU A 504 1.28 -23.74 1.22
N ALA A 505 0.20 -23.07 1.67
CA ALA A 505 -0.38 -21.91 1.00
C ALA A 505 0.63 -20.76 0.80
N ARG A 506 1.49 -20.49 1.81
CA ARG A 506 2.51 -19.42 1.71
C ARG A 506 3.50 -19.68 0.58
N ARG A 507 3.86 -20.94 0.34
CA ARG A 507 4.81 -21.33 -0.71
C ARG A 507 4.21 -21.13 -2.09
N LEU A 508 2.96 -21.59 -2.30
CA LEU A 508 2.23 -21.31 -3.54
C LEU A 508 2.05 -19.81 -3.79
N TYR A 509 1.80 -19.04 -2.72
CA TYR A 509 1.72 -17.58 -2.82
C TYR A 509 3.04 -16.97 -3.29
N ASN A 510 4.18 -17.39 -2.73
CA ASN A 510 5.50 -16.92 -3.14
C ASN A 510 5.75 -17.23 -4.62
N MET A 511 5.53 -18.49 -5.05
CA MET A 511 5.66 -18.88 -6.46
C MET A 511 4.78 -18.04 -7.38
N THR A 512 3.54 -17.75 -6.98
CA THR A 512 2.61 -16.92 -7.75
C THR A 512 3.16 -15.50 -7.91
N GLY A 513 3.62 -14.89 -6.81
CA GLY A 513 4.20 -13.55 -6.80
C GLY A 513 5.44 -13.45 -7.69
N ASP A 514 6.37 -14.38 -7.54
CA ASP A 514 7.61 -14.42 -8.33
C ASP A 514 7.34 -14.54 -9.83
N ILE A 515 6.39 -15.38 -10.24
CA ILE A 515 6.01 -15.55 -11.64
C ILE A 515 5.34 -14.31 -12.20
N VAL A 516 4.33 -13.76 -11.49
CA VAL A 516 3.60 -12.56 -11.94
C VAL A 516 4.55 -11.37 -12.06
N MET A 517 5.38 -11.14 -11.07
CA MET A 517 6.34 -10.02 -11.08
C MET A 517 7.43 -10.22 -12.15
N SER A 518 7.85 -11.45 -12.42
CA SER A 518 8.76 -11.76 -13.53
C SER A 518 8.16 -11.39 -14.88
N LEU A 519 6.88 -11.69 -15.10
CA LEU A 519 6.19 -11.34 -16.34
C LEU A 519 6.01 -9.82 -16.49
N LEU A 520 5.67 -9.13 -15.41
CA LEU A 520 5.50 -7.68 -15.42
C LEU A 520 6.81 -6.95 -15.71
N ILE A 521 7.92 -7.32 -15.07
CA ILE A 521 9.20 -6.66 -15.32
C ILE A 521 9.77 -6.98 -16.72
N LEU A 522 9.43 -8.13 -17.29
CA LEU A 522 9.74 -8.43 -18.70
C LEU A 522 8.94 -7.55 -19.67
N GLU A 523 7.68 -7.24 -19.36
CA GLU A 523 6.86 -6.30 -20.11
C GLU A 523 7.45 -4.88 -20.02
N ASP A 524 7.83 -4.43 -18.83
CA ASP A 524 8.47 -3.13 -18.62
C ASP A 524 9.83 -3.04 -19.34
N ALA A 525 10.67 -4.08 -19.28
CA ALA A 525 11.93 -4.16 -19.99
C ALA A 525 11.76 -4.18 -21.52
N THR A 526 10.66 -4.74 -22.04
CA THR A 526 10.31 -4.69 -23.46
C THR A 526 9.95 -3.29 -23.90
N ARG A 527 9.28 -2.50 -23.05
CA ARG A 527 8.92 -1.10 -23.31
C ARG A 527 10.09 -0.15 -23.11
N SER A 528 10.99 -0.43 -22.17
CA SER A 528 12.21 0.35 -21.92
C SER A 528 13.36 -0.55 -21.46
N ALA A 529 14.16 -1.00 -22.41
CA ALA A 529 15.34 -1.81 -22.14
C ALA A 529 16.37 -1.06 -21.28
N GLU A 530 16.51 0.24 -21.50
CA GLU A 530 17.45 1.10 -20.76
C GLU A 530 17.18 1.09 -19.26
N LEU A 531 15.92 1.23 -18.87
CA LEU A 531 15.53 1.28 -17.46
C LEU A 531 15.52 -0.10 -16.80
N PHE A 532 15.02 -1.14 -17.48
CA PHE A 532 14.62 -2.36 -16.79
C PHE A 532 15.34 -3.65 -17.22
N SER A 533 16.09 -3.69 -18.32
CA SER A 533 16.71 -4.96 -18.79
C SER A 533 17.66 -5.59 -17.75
N LYS A 534 18.43 -4.78 -17.02
CA LYS A 534 19.33 -5.29 -15.98
C LYS A 534 18.53 -5.89 -14.82
N SER A 535 17.52 -5.17 -14.34
CA SER A 535 16.65 -5.63 -13.25
C SER A 535 15.86 -6.86 -13.65
N ALA A 536 15.33 -6.93 -14.87
CA ALA A 536 14.64 -8.10 -15.38
C ALA A 536 15.55 -9.33 -15.41
N ASN A 537 16.80 -9.19 -15.86
CA ASN A 537 17.77 -10.30 -15.88
C ASN A 537 18.09 -10.80 -14.47
N VAL A 538 18.30 -9.90 -13.51
CA VAL A 538 18.58 -10.27 -12.11
C VAL A 538 17.34 -10.88 -11.46
N TYR A 539 16.18 -10.22 -11.57
CA TYR A 539 14.95 -10.65 -10.92
C TYR A 539 14.49 -12.03 -11.39
N VAL A 540 14.39 -12.25 -12.69
CA VAL A 540 13.92 -13.55 -13.25
C VAL A 540 14.82 -14.71 -12.82
N ARG A 541 16.14 -14.48 -12.70
CA ARG A 541 17.07 -15.53 -12.21
C ARG A 541 16.88 -15.84 -10.74
N MET A 542 16.66 -14.80 -9.91
CA MET A 542 16.35 -14.99 -8.49
C MET A 542 15.01 -15.71 -8.31
N ALA A 543 13.96 -15.21 -8.95
CA ALA A 543 12.63 -15.79 -8.90
C ALA A 543 12.60 -17.27 -9.35
N GLN A 544 13.39 -17.62 -10.38
CA GLN A 544 13.51 -19.03 -10.81
C GLN A 544 14.10 -19.90 -9.70
N ALA A 545 15.15 -19.44 -9.02
CA ALA A 545 15.75 -20.19 -7.93
C ALA A 545 14.76 -20.36 -6.76
N ASP A 546 14.04 -19.30 -6.42
CA ASP A 546 13.04 -19.31 -5.32
C ASP A 546 11.87 -20.25 -5.68
N VAL A 547 11.32 -20.17 -6.90
CA VAL A 547 10.27 -21.08 -7.38
C VAL A 547 10.72 -22.54 -7.37
N MET A 548 11.96 -22.82 -7.77
CA MET A 548 12.52 -24.18 -7.71
C MET A 548 12.63 -24.69 -6.27
N ALA A 549 13.07 -23.85 -5.35
CA ALA A 549 13.17 -24.21 -3.93
C ALA A 549 11.80 -24.49 -3.32
N GLU A 550 10.81 -23.64 -3.59
CA GLU A 550 9.43 -23.84 -3.12
C GLU A 550 8.79 -25.09 -3.75
N HIS A 551 9.02 -25.33 -5.03
CA HIS A 551 8.56 -26.56 -5.71
C HIS A 551 9.13 -27.82 -5.05
N VAL A 552 10.46 -27.87 -4.84
CA VAL A 552 11.11 -29.03 -4.19
C VAL A 552 10.54 -29.27 -2.81
N TYR A 553 10.30 -28.18 -2.04
CA TYR A 553 9.72 -28.31 -0.70
C TYR A 553 8.29 -28.87 -0.76
N ILE A 554 7.42 -28.32 -1.62
CA ILE A 554 6.03 -28.74 -1.76
C ILE A 554 5.95 -30.19 -2.18
N MET A 555 6.69 -30.59 -3.21
CA MET A 555 6.62 -31.95 -3.79
C MET A 555 7.13 -33.05 -2.86
N ASN A 556 7.94 -32.69 -1.85
CA ASN A 556 8.47 -33.64 -0.88
C ASN A 556 7.76 -33.59 0.48
N PHE A 557 6.79 -32.66 0.68
CA PHE A 557 6.07 -32.51 1.93
C PHE A 557 4.89 -33.48 2.02
N VAL A 558 4.78 -34.19 3.14
CA VAL A 558 3.67 -35.10 3.44
C VAL A 558 3.01 -34.74 4.78
N LYS A 559 1.79 -35.19 5.02
CA LYS A 559 1.05 -34.89 6.25
C LYS A 559 1.81 -35.29 7.53
N GLU A 560 2.56 -36.37 7.45
CA GLU A 560 3.37 -36.92 8.54
C GLU A 560 4.49 -36.00 8.98
N ASP A 561 4.84 -34.98 8.19
CA ASP A 561 5.83 -33.97 8.54
C ASP A 561 5.27 -32.89 9.51
N LEU A 562 3.94 -32.63 9.50
CA LEU A 562 3.29 -31.59 10.30
C LEU A 562 3.65 -31.62 11.79
N PRO A 563 3.72 -32.79 12.47
CA PRO A 563 4.09 -32.83 13.88
C PRO A 563 5.47 -32.22 14.18
N SER A 564 6.40 -32.26 13.23
CA SER A 564 7.74 -31.68 13.38
C SER A 564 7.74 -30.15 13.44
N PHE A 565 6.64 -29.50 12.99
CA PHE A 565 6.49 -28.04 12.98
C PHE A 565 5.63 -27.53 14.11
N ARG A 566 4.96 -28.41 14.87
CA ARG A 566 4.15 -28.02 16.02
C ARG A 566 5.04 -27.89 17.26
N ALA A 567 4.83 -26.82 18.00
CA ALA A 567 5.57 -26.57 19.25
C ALA A 567 5.08 -27.47 20.41
N GLU A 568 3.85 -28.03 20.28
CA GLU A 568 3.18 -28.89 21.29
C GLU A 568 2.62 -30.16 20.64
#